data_84d261b9158e0c09c2af1e2643093396
#
_entry.id   84d261b9158e0c09c2af1e2643093396
#
_cell.length_a   1.000
_cell.length_b   1.000
_cell.length_c   1.000
_cell.angle_alpha   90.00
_cell.angle_beta   90.00
_cell.angle_gamma   90.00
#
_symmetry.space_group_name_H-M   'P 1'
#
loop_
_entity.id
_entity.type
_entity.pdbx_description
1 polymer ?
#
loop_
_entity_poly.entity_id
_entity_poly.type
_entity_poly.pdbx_seq_one_letter_code
_entity_poly.pdbx_strand_id
1 'polypeptide(L)'
;MSERTLPFALDVPCIAYHNLAFPLGIMKANINNFDEWLCNKLIDCKYENNYGRYNLFDSDIWDYAKGVTQTQSFHITPDLFNCNAFDIIGIIRYMIDHGNYIMGLLNEKYLPMKNAYGKYDFVHDFLIYGYDDNNRVFRSAGFGFLFSDE
;
A
#
# COMPACT_ATOMS: atom_id res chain seq x y z
N MET A 1 20.46 15.79 -5.11
CA MET A 1 19.19 15.18 -5.56
C MET A 1 19.22 13.75 -5.08
N SER A 2 18.22 13.31 -4.41
CA SER A 2 18.18 12.03 -3.71
C SER A 2 17.14 11.10 -4.35
N GLU A 3 17.43 9.81 -4.27
CA GLU A 3 16.53 8.73 -4.65
C GLU A 3 16.47 7.76 -3.49
N ARG A 4 15.29 7.23 -3.19
CA ARG A 4 15.06 6.22 -2.17
C ARG A 4 13.98 5.27 -2.60
N THR A 5 14.22 3.96 -2.43
CA THR A 5 13.23 2.92 -2.68
C THR A 5 13.24 1.94 -1.51
N LEU A 6 12.10 1.70 -0.91
CA LEU A 6 11.91 0.69 0.12
C LEU A 6 11.67 -0.67 -0.54
N PRO A 7 12.06 -1.78 0.10
CA PRO A 7 11.81 -3.12 -0.42
C PRO A 7 10.30 -3.39 -0.55
N PHE A 8 9.86 -3.83 -1.73
CA PHE A 8 8.47 -4.16 -1.99
C PHE A 8 8.39 -5.30 -3.02
N ALA A 9 7.65 -6.37 -2.71
CA ALA A 9 7.46 -7.51 -3.60
C ALA A 9 6.11 -7.40 -4.31
N LEU A 10 6.11 -7.56 -5.64
CA LEU A 10 4.90 -7.52 -6.46
C LEU A 10 4.25 -8.91 -6.60
N ASP A 11 5.04 -9.97 -6.48
CA ASP A 11 4.62 -11.36 -6.65
C ASP A 11 4.05 -11.95 -5.36
N VAL A 12 2.95 -11.42 -4.89
CA VAL A 12 2.27 -11.88 -3.67
C VAL A 12 1.11 -12.83 -3.98
N PRO A 13 0.76 -13.75 -3.03
CA PRO A 13 -0.26 -14.76 -3.28
C PRO A 13 -1.68 -14.23 -3.45
N CYS A 14 -1.96 -13.01 -3.01
CA CYS A 14 -3.25 -12.35 -3.19
C CYS A 14 -3.04 -10.93 -3.73
N ILE A 15 -3.48 -10.71 -4.97
CA ILE A 15 -3.41 -9.40 -5.65
C ILE A 15 -4.79 -8.79 -5.86
N ALA A 16 -5.88 -9.52 -5.58
CA ALA A 16 -7.24 -9.07 -5.87
C ALA A 16 -7.72 -7.90 -5.00
N TYR A 17 -7.12 -7.74 -3.82
CA TYR A 17 -7.47 -6.69 -2.86
C TYR A 17 -6.21 -5.95 -2.42
N HIS A 18 -6.15 -4.66 -2.67
CA HIS A 18 -4.97 -3.84 -2.33
C HIS A 18 -4.66 -3.83 -0.83
N ASN A 19 -5.69 -3.78 0.00
CA ASN A 19 -5.56 -3.86 1.45
C ASN A 19 -4.90 -5.16 1.92
N LEU A 20 -4.89 -6.23 1.10
CA LEU A 20 -4.12 -7.46 1.31
C LEU A 20 -2.79 -7.41 0.58
N ALA A 21 -2.79 -7.05 -0.68
CA ALA A 21 -1.62 -7.11 -1.54
C ALA A 21 -0.48 -6.22 -1.02
N PHE A 22 -0.79 -5.01 -0.54
CA PHE A 22 0.23 -4.08 -0.07
C PHE A 22 0.94 -4.56 1.19
N PRO A 23 0.24 -4.93 2.28
CA PRO A 23 0.90 -5.52 3.44
C PRO A 23 1.66 -6.80 3.11
N LEU A 24 1.12 -7.69 2.29
CA LEU A 24 1.82 -8.92 1.87
C LEU A 24 3.09 -8.59 1.09
N GLY A 25 3.06 -7.60 0.19
CA GLY A 25 4.25 -7.17 -0.57
C GLY A 25 5.33 -6.56 0.32
N ILE A 26 4.94 -5.77 1.32
CA ILE A 26 5.85 -5.24 2.33
C ILE A 26 6.45 -6.38 3.15
N MET A 27 5.62 -7.28 3.66
CA MET A 27 6.06 -8.39 4.49
C MET A 27 6.99 -9.33 3.72
N LYS A 28 6.62 -9.73 2.49
CA LYS A 28 7.43 -10.61 1.65
C LYS A 28 8.82 -10.05 1.37
N ALA A 29 8.92 -8.74 1.19
CA ALA A 29 10.20 -8.08 0.91
C ALA A 29 11.08 -7.85 2.15
N ASN A 30 10.51 -7.91 3.38
CA ASN A 30 11.20 -7.49 4.59
C ASN A 30 11.39 -8.59 5.65
N ILE A 31 10.70 -9.72 5.54
CA ILE A 31 10.86 -10.81 6.51
C ILE A 31 11.52 -12.04 5.87
N ASN A 32 12.39 -12.67 6.62
CA ASN A 32 12.88 -14.00 6.29
C ASN A 32 11.74 -15.01 6.57
N ASN A 33 11.65 -16.06 5.77
CA ASN A 33 10.64 -17.12 5.92
C ASN A 33 9.19 -16.63 5.74
N PHE A 34 8.95 -15.77 4.76
CA PHE A 34 7.62 -15.24 4.43
C PHE A 34 6.56 -16.34 4.26
N ASP A 35 6.90 -17.43 3.57
CA ASP A 35 5.95 -18.52 3.32
C ASP A 35 5.54 -19.24 4.60
N GLU A 36 6.47 -19.47 5.52
CA GLU A 36 6.17 -20.03 6.84
C GLU A 36 5.28 -19.09 7.66
N TRP A 37 5.61 -17.80 7.67
CA TRP A 37 4.80 -16.79 8.32
C TRP A 37 3.39 -16.77 7.73
N LEU A 38 3.26 -16.77 6.40
CA LEU A 38 1.98 -16.74 5.71
C LEU A 38 1.14 -17.97 6.03
N CYS A 39 1.74 -19.18 5.99
CA CYS A 39 1.05 -20.43 6.33
C CYS A 39 0.52 -20.41 7.77
N ASN A 40 1.29 -19.91 8.71
CA ASN A 40 0.85 -19.76 10.10
C ASN A 40 -0.32 -18.78 10.24
N LYS A 41 -0.41 -17.77 9.38
CA LYS A 41 -1.52 -16.81 9.36
C LYS A 41 -2.77 -17.32 8.65
N LEU A 42 -2.64 -18.16 7.64
CA LEU A 42 -3.76 -18.77 6.92
C LEU A 42 -4.59 -19.75 7.79
N ILE A 43 -4.04 -20.20 8.93
CA ILE A 43 -4.77 -21.05 9.88
C ILE A 43 -5.95 -20.30 10.53
N ASP A 44 -5.92 -18.98 10.56
CA ASP A 44 -6.98 -18.14 11.13
C ASP A 44 -8.17 -17.89 10.15
N CYS A 45 -8.36 -18.77 9.18
CA CYS A 45 -9.45 -18.69 8.21
C CYS A 45 -10.82 -18.78 8.89
N LYS A 46 -11.63 -17.72 8.82
CA LYS A 46 -13.00 -17.69 9.36
C LYS A 46 -14.04 -17.73 8.25
N TYR A 47 -15.09 -18.52 8.47
CA TYR A 47 -16.25 -18.52 7.61
C TYR A 47 -17.31 -17.54 8.13
N GLU A 48 -17.64 -16.53 7.33
CA GLU A 48 -18.70 -15.58 7.63
C GLU A 48 -20.05 -16.06 7.09
N ASN A 49 -20.88 -16.61 7.98
CA ASN A 49 -22.20 -17.17 7.63
C ASN A 49 -23.14 -16.14 7.01
N ASN A 50 -23.07 -14.87 7.40
CA ASN A 50 -23.96 -13.81 6.94
C ASN A 50 -23.75 -13.43 5.47
N TYR A 51 -22.61 -13.75 4.89
CA TYR A 51 -22.25 -13.40 3.50
C TYR A 51 -21.94 -14.61 2.64
N GLY A 52 -22.00 -15.83 3.19
CA GLY A 52 -21.69 -17.06 2.46
C GLY A 52 -20.27 -17.09 1.86
N ARG A 53 -19.31 -16.43 2.49
CA ARG A 53 -17.92 -16.34 2.02
C ARG A 53 -16.93 -16.70 3.12
N TYR A 54 -15.77 -17.18 2.70
CA TYR A 54 -14.62 -17.36 3.56
C TYR A 54 -13.83 -16.06 3.62
N ASN A 55 -13.61 -15.55 4.82
CA ASN A 55 -12.57 -14.57 5.06
C ASN A 55 -11.28 -15.32 5.38
N LEU A 56 -10.32 -15.21 4.48
CA LEU A 56 -8.98 -15.77 4.68
C LEU A 56 -8.24 -15.04 5.80
N PHE A 57 -8.72 -13.86 6.19
CA PHE A 57 -8.12 -13.04 7.21
C PHE A 57 -9.22 -12.36 8.00
N ASP A 58 -9.17 -12.42 9.32
CA ASP A 58 -10.13 -11.74 10.17
C ASP A 58 -10.06 -10.23 9.95
N SER A 59 -11.16 -9.70 9.63
CA SER A 59 -11.72 -8.39 9.29
C SER A 59 -10.84 -7.14 9.22
N ASP A 60 -9.66 -7.08 9.79
CA ASP A 60 -8.84 -5.88 9.77
C ASP A 60 -7.38 -6.20 9.43
N ILE A 61 -7.06 -6.11 8.15
CA ILE A 61 -5.68 -6.21 7.67
C ILE A 61 -4.78 -5.15 8.30
N TRP A 62 -5.36 -4.04 8.71
CA TRP A 62 -4.69 -3.07 9.56
C TRP A 62 -4.32 -3.67 10.92
N ASP A 63 -5.14 -4.59 11.45
CA ASP A 63 -4.82 -5.38 12.64
C ASP A 63 -3.79 -6.48 12.34
N TYR A 64 -3.69 -6.94 11.09
CA TYR A 64 -2.59 -7.82 10.66
C TYR A 64 -1.23 -7.15 10.79
N ALA A 65 -1.12 -5.91 10.36
CA ALA A 65 0.06 -5.10 10.59
C ALA A 65 0.34 -4.93 12.10
N LYS A 66 -0.70 -4.84 12.94
CA LYS A 66 -0.58 -4.80 14.41
C LYS A 66 -0.23 -6.16 15.02
N GLY A 67 -0.67 -7.26 14.43
CA GLY A 67 -0.35 -8.63 14.87
C GLY A 67 1.07 -9.07 14.53
N VAL A 68 1.75 -8.36 13.65
CA VAL A 68 3.16 -8.57 13.33
C VAL A 68 3.96 -7.60 14.19
N THR A 69 4.64 -8.12 15.19
CA THR A 69 5.43 -7.34 16.17
C THR A 69 6.49 -6.41 15.55
N GLN A 70 6.66 -6.47 14.25
CA GLN A 70 7.67 -5.75 13.47
C GLN A 70 7.08 -4.58 12.67
N THR A 71 5.76 -4.41 12.62
CA THR A 71 5.11 -3.31 11.91
C THR A 71 4.29 -2.44 12.86
N GLN A 72 4.39 -1.13 12.67
CA GLN A 72 3.55 -0.14 13.34
C GLN A 72 2.80 0.64 12.28
N SER A 73 1.51 0.88 12.49
CA SER A 73 0.72 1.75 11.62
C SER A 73 0.22 2.96 12.42
N PHE A 74 0.21 4.12 11.76
CA PHE A 74 -0.45 5.30 12.29
C PHE A 74 -1.27 5.95 11.18
N HIS A 75 -2.36 6.58 11.57
CA HIS A 75 -3.27 7.24 10.65
C HIS A 75 -3.08 8.75 10.73
N ILE A 76 -3.00 9.39 9.57
CA ILE A 76 -3.03 10.84 9.45
C ILE A 76 -4.40 11.20 8.89
N THR A 77 -5.16 12.03 9.60
CA THR A 77 -6.48 12.45 9.13
C THR A 77 -6.36 13.48 8.01
N PRO A 78 -7.29 13.48 7.02
CA PRO A 78 -7.28 14.43 5.92
C PRO A 78 -7.28 15.91 6.36
N ASP A 79 -7.85 16.22 7.51
CA ASP A 79 -7.92 17.58 8.07
C ASP A 79 -6.52 18.16 8.35
N LEU A 80 -5.54 17.29 8.64
CA LEU A 80 -4.16 17.72 8.81
C LEU A 80 -3.55 18.27 7.51
N PHE A 81 -4.01 17.76 6.35
CA PHE A 81 -3.53 18.19 5.03
C PHE A 81 -4.25 19.44 4.50
N ASN A 82 -5.40 19.79 5.06
CA ASN A 82 -6.16 21.00 4.68
C ASN A 82 -5.54 22.27 5.26
N CYS A 83 -4.57 22.18 6.14
CA CYS A 83 -3.80 23.33 6.58
C CYS A 83 -2.83 23.71 5.45
N ASN A 84 -2.97 24.90 4.86
CA ASN A 84 -2.09 25.45 3.82
C ASN A 84 -0.58 25.51 4.18
N ALA A 85 -0.22 25.02 5.34
CA ALA A 85 1.16 24.96 5.87
C ALA A 85 1.86 23.61 5.65
N PHE A 86 1.18 22.58 5.10
CA PHE A 86 1.75 21.25 4.97
C PHE A 86 2.34 21.02 3.57
N ASP A 87 3.64 20.84 3.51
CA ASP A 87 4.35 20.25 2.37
C ASP A 87 4.15 18.73 2.37
N ILE A 88 3.07 18.26 1.74
CA ILE A 88 2.77 16.83 1.64
C ILE A 88 3.88 16.04 0.95
N ILE A 89 4.55 16.65 -0.03
CA ILE A 89 5.67 16.01 -0.75
C ILE A 89 6.85 15.81 0.20
N GLY A 90 7.19 16.84 0.97
CA GLY A 90 8.23 16.76 1.99
C GLY A 90 7.91 15.72 3.07
N ILE A 91 6.66 15.63 3.50
CA ILE A 91 6.22 14.61 4.48
C ILE A 91 6.38 13.20 3.91
N ILE A 92 5.90 12.95 2.69
CA ILE A 92 6.03 11.64 2.04
C ILE A 92 7.49 11.24 1.94
N ARG A 93 8.37 12.14 1.50
CA ARG A 93 9.81 11.89 1.41
C ARG A 93 10.41 11.58 2.77
N TYR A 94 10.12 12.40 3.77
CA TYR A 94 10.57 12.19 5.15
C TYR A 94 10.18 10.80 5.67
N MET A 95 8.94 10.38 5.42
CA MET A 95 8.44 9.08 5.83
C MET A 95 9.18 7.93 5.13
N ILE A 96 9.39 8.03 3.82
CA ILE A 96 10.16 7.04 3.04
C ILE A 96 11.61 6.98 3.54
N ASP A 97 12.24 8.12 3.83
CA ASP A 97 13.60 8.17 4.36
C ASP A 97 13.74 7.48 5.72
N HIS A 98 12.66 7.44 6.49
CA HIS A 98 12.61 6.75 7.78
C HIS A 98 12.05 5.32 7.70
N GLY A 99 11.94 4.76 6.49
CA GLY A 99 11.53 3.36 6.29
C GLY A 99 10.01 3.13 6.37
N ASN A 100 9.20 4.19 6.27
CA ASN A 100 7.74 4.08 6.33
C ASN A 100 7.14 4.05 4.93
N TYR A 101 6.23 3.11 4.70
CA TYR A 101 5.40 3.03 3.51
C TYR A 101 4.16 3.90 3.71
N ILE A 102 3.67 4.52 2.63
CA ILE A 102 2.49 5.36 2.70
C ILE A 102 1.36 4.69 1.89
N MET A 103 0.24 4.44 2.56
CA MET A 103 -0.97 3.92 1.91
C MET A 103 -2.08 4.97 1.99
N GLY A 104 -2.88 5.06 0.95
CA GLY A 104 -3.97 6.02 0.92
C GLY A 104 -4.85 5.87 -0.31
N LEU A 105 -5.65 6.90 -0.55
CA LEU A 105 -6.57 6.99 -1.67
C LEU A 105 -6.12 8.09 -2.62
N LEU A 106 -6.02 7.78 -3.91
CA LEU A 106 -5.78 8.76 -4.97
C LEU A 106 -6.94 8.78 -5.96
N ASN A 107 -7.23 9.97 -6.47
CA ASN A 107 -8.19 10.11 -7.56
C ASN A 107 -7.47 9.92 -8.91
N GLU A 108 -7.76 8.80 -9.58
CA GLU A 108 -7.15 8.43 -10.85
C GLU A 108 -7.42 9.41 -11.99
N LYS A 109 -8.40 10.30 -11.84
CA LYS A 109 -8.65 11.42 -12.77
C LYS A 109 -7.41 12.29 -12.99
N TYR A 110 -6.53 12.37 -12.01
CA TYR A 110 -5.33 13.20 -12.07
C TYR A 110 -4.05 12.42 -12.41
N LEU A 111 -4.18 11.12 -12.68
CA LEU A 111 -3.04 10.24 -13.00
C LEU A 111 -3.00 9.94 -14.49
N PRO A 112 -1.99 10.46 -15.25
CA PRO A 112 -1.96 10.37 -16.71
C PRO A 112 -2.01 8.95 -17.27
N MET A 113 -1.52 7.95 -16.52
CA MET A 113 -1.44 6.55 -16.97
C MET A 113 -2.75 5.77 -16.74
N LYS A 114 -3.80 6.42 -16.21
CA LYS A 114 -5.05 5.75 -15.84
C LYS A 114 -6.18 6.01 -16.84
N ASN A 115 -7.06 5.04 -16.98
CA ASN A 115 -8.23 5.14 -17.87
C ASN A 115 -9.19 6.28 -17.49
N ALA A 116 -9.25 6.66 -16.20
CA ALA A 116 -10.07 7.75 -15.70
C ALA A 116 -9.45 9.13 -15.92
N TYR A 117 -8.18 9.22 -16.39
CA TYR A 117 -7.45 10.48 -16.54
C TYR A 117 -8.22 11.51 -17.34
N GLY A 118 -8.45 12.68 -16.75
CA GLY A 118 -9.16 13.81 -17.35
C GLY A 118 -10.65 13.61 -17.62
N LYS A 119 -11.23 12.43 -17.28
CA LYS A 119 -12.60 12.05 -17.68
C LYS A 119 -13.58 12.09 -16.50
N TYR A 120 -13.34 11.30 -15.47
CA TYR A 120 -14.26 11.15 -14.33
C TYR A 120 -13.49 10.89 -13.04
N ASP A 121 -14.14 11.18 -11.93
CA ASP A 121 -13.57 10.93 -10.61
C ASP A 121 -13.63 9.43 -10.31
N PHE A 122 -12.47 8.84 -10.02
CA PHE A 122 -12.33 7.44 -9.64
C PHE A 122 -11.25 7.33 -8.57
N VAL A 123 -11.70 7.16 -7.34
CA VAL A 123 -10.81 7.08 -6.17
C VAL A 123 -10.42 5.65 -5.91
N HIS A 124 -9.13 5.39 -5.79
CA HIS A 124 -8.60 4.06 -5.62
C HIS A 124 -7.41 4.02 -4.66
N ASP A 125 -7.18 2.84 -4.06
CA ASP A 125 -6.07 2.59 -3.15
C ASP A 125 -4.72 2.69 -3.87
N PHE A 126 -3.74 3.22 -3.18
CA PHE A 126 -2.35 3.24 -3.63
C PHE A 126 -1.39 3.02 -2.47
N LEU A 127 -0.18 2.56 -2.80
CA LEU A 127 0.96 2.46 -1.92
C LEU A 127 2.12 3.26 -2.52
N ILE A 128 2.75 4.15 -1.76
CA ILE A 128 4.04 4.75 -2.11
C ILE A 128 5.14 4.05 -1.31
N TYR A 129 6.17 3.58 -2.01
CA TYR A 129 7.32 2.88 -1.41
C TYR A 129 8.67 3.49 -1.83
N GLY A 130 8.66 4.60 -2.57
CA GLY A 130 9.89 5.27 -2.96
C GLY A 130 9.66 6.59 -3.68
N TYR A 131 10.75 7.30 -3.94
CA TYR A 131 10.78 8.52 -4.72
C TYR A 131 12.08 8.67 -5.51
N ASP A 132 12.04 9.49 -6.56
CA ASP A 132 13.19 9.91 -7.36
C ASP A 132 13.08 11.41 -7.64
N ASP A 133 13.94 12.19 -7.00
CA ASP A 133 13.96 13.65 -7.13
C ASP A 133 14.45 14.11 -8.50
N ASN A 134 15.28 13.33 -9.18
CA ASN A 134 15.80 13.70 -10.49
C ASN A 134 14.68 13.70 -11.52
N ASN A 135 13.82 12.69 -11.46
CA ASN A 135 12.68 12.53 -12.35
C ASN A 135 11.39 13.14 -11.79
N ARG A 136 11.40 13.64 -10.55
CA ARG A 136 10.23 14.21 -9.84
C ARG A 136 9.04 13.23 -9.77
N VAL A 137 9.31 11.98 -9.46
CA VAL A 137 8.30 10.93 -9.38
C VAL A 137 8.33 10.22 -8.04
N PHE A 138 7.17 9.68 -7.66
CA PHE A 138 7.05 8.69 -6.61
C PHE A 138 6.97 7.29 -7.23
N ARG A 139 7.61 6.32 -6.58
CA ARG A 139 7.44 4.90 -6.90
C ARG A 139 6.23 4.40 -6.14
N SER A 140 5.22 3.93 -6.87
CA SER A 140 3.94 3.53 -6.28
C SER A 140 3.45 2.22 -6.87
N ALA A 141 2.62 1.53 -6.10
CA ALA A 141 1.87 0.37 -6.52
C ALA A 141 0.36 0.64 -6.38
N GLY A 142 -0.42 0.08 -7.30
CA GLY A 142 -1.87 0.22 -7.35
C GLY A 142 -2.43 -0.55 -8.54
N PHE A 143 -3.76 -0.66 -8.65
CA PHE A 143 -4.40 -1.34 -9.77
C PHE A 143 -3.99 -0.71 -11.11
N GLY A 144 -3.54 -1.55 -12.05
CA GLY A 144 -3.11 -1.13 -13.38
C GLY A 144 -1.68 -0.61 -13.48
N PHE A 145 -0.93 -0.51 -12.37
CA PHE A 145 0.52 -0.27 -12.43
C PHE A 145 1.34 -1.55 -12.58
N LEU A 146 0.68 -2.72 -12.48
CA LEU A 146 1.36 -4.02 -12.50
C LEU A 146 1.59 -4.58 -13.91
N PHE A 147 1.14 -3.89 -14.98
CA PHE A 147 1.13 -4.46 -16.33
C PHE A 147 1.61 -3.50 -17.42
N SER A 148 2.49 -2.58 -17.14
CA SER A 148 3.17 -1.83 -18.19
C SER A 148 4.69 -1.98 -18.06
N ASP A 149 5.19 -3.15 -18.43
CA ASP A 149 6.47 -3.27 -19.09
C ASP A 149 6.21 -2.90 -20.57
N GLU A 150 6.19 -1.60 -20.88
CA GLU A 150 6.47 -1.05 -22.23
C GLU A 150 6.95 0.41 -22.07
#